data_e7187cf743a944165b304072866696db
#
_entry.id   e7187cf743a944165b304072866696db
#
_cell.length_a   1.000
_cell.length_b   1.000
_cell.length_c   1.000
_cell.angle_alpha   90.00
_cell.angle_beta   90.00
_cell.angle_gamma   90.00
#
_symmetry.space_group_name_H-M   'P 1'
#
loop_
_entity.id
_entity.type
_entity.pdbx_description
1 polymer ?
#
loop_
_entity_poly.entity_id
_entity_poly.type
_entity_poly.pdbx_seq_one_letter_code
_entity_poly.pdbx_strand_id
1 'polypeptide(L)'
;MRVVPVSEVDREQGVRVVSTGHDAAGTGVVASDETIGPKSGPGADTWQAYRLWGLHELPILPDNGRNSRFHPATPPVGGAHLVELVVYPESGHTERRESGLSGYGGIEQVPGPVPGMHYTASVDFVVVLEGEVALVLDGGEEVRLRRGDFLVQNGTRHAWRNDGDVPAKLAVMVLGTEHRGFPGD
;
A
#
# COMPACT_ATOMS: atom_id res chain seq x y z
N MET A 1 30.18 13.75 7.79
CA MET A 1 29.04 12.84 7.61
C MET A 1 28.48 13.07 6.21
N ARG A 2 28.70 12.10 5.30
CA ARG A 2 28.29 12.26 3.89
C ARG A 2 26.85 11.82 3.79
N VAL A 3 25.92 12.74 3.53
CA VAL A 3 24.52 12.41 3.24
C VAL A 3 24.50 11.82 1.83
N VAL A 4 24.26 10.51 1.70
CA VAL A 4 24.04 9.86 0.40
C VAL A 4 22.63 10.25 -0.04
N PRO A 5 22.45 10.81 -1.26
CA PRO A 5 21.10 11.12 -1.75
C PRO A 5 20.28 9.85 -1.89
N VAL A 6 19.02 9.89 -1.47
CA VAL A 6 18.06 8.77 -1.45
C VAL A 6 17.76 8.21 -2.87
N SER A 7 18.18 8.90 -3.93
CA SER A 7 17.96 8.55 -5.34
C SER A 7 18.79 7.37 -5.88
N GLU A 8 19.76 6.85 -5.12
CA GLU A 8 20.67 5.78 -5.58
C GLU A 8 20.52 4.45 -4.80
N VAL A 9 19.49 4.28 -4.00
CA VAL A 9 19.19 2.96 -3.47
C VAL A 9 18.51 2.17 -4.57
N ASP A 10 19.29 1.26 -5.17
CA ASP A 10 18.85 0.31 -6.17
C ASP A 10 17.71 -0.54 -5.59
N ARG A 11 16.46 -0.20 -5.95
CA ARG A 11 15.26 -0.77 -5.36
C ARG A 11 14.91 -2.17 -5.88
N GLU A 12 15.74 -2.77 -6.69
CA GLU A 12 15.69 -4.21 -6.94
C GLU A 12 15.93 -5.01 -5.64
N GLN A 13 16.55 -4.41 -4.63
CA GLN A 13 16.87 -5.05 -3.35
C GLN A 13 15.77 -4.94 -2.29
N GLY A 14 14.74 -4.12 -2.47
CA GLY A 14 13.65 -3.97 -1.49
C GLY A 14 13.65 -2.62 -0.75
N VAL A 15 12.73 -2.50 0.22
CA VAL A 15 12.52 -1.31 1.06
C VAL A 15 13.08 -1.56 2.45
N ARG A 16 14.00 -0.71 2.93
CA ARG A 16 14.53 -0.81 4.30
C ARG A 16 13.50 -0.30 5.30
N VAL A 17 13.20 -1.13 6.30
CA VAL A 17 12.29 -0.81 7.40
C VAL A 17 13.06 -0.92 8.71
N VAL A 18 13.02 0.14 9.50
CA VAL A 18 13.58 0.16 10.85
C VAL A 18 12.44 0.29 11.84
N SER A 19 12.34 -0.65 12.78
CA SER A 19 11.41 -0.54 13.90
C SER A 19 12.15 -0.25 15.20
N THR A 20 11.48 0.49 16.09
CA THR A 20 11.96 0.75 17.45
C THR A 20 11.08 0.02 18.46
N GLY A 21 11.61 -0.23 19.63
CA GLY A 21 10.90 -0.85 20.74
C GLY A 21 11.57 -0.52 22.06
N HIS A 22 11.20 -1.23 23.11
CA HIS A 22 11.77 -1.06 24.44
C HIS A 22 12.40 -2.38 24.90
N ASP A 23 13.53 -2.28 25.60
CA ASP A 23 14.12 -3.40 26.31
C ASP A 23 13.39 -3.68 27.66
N ALA A 24 13.87 -4.67 28.40
CA ALA A 24 13.28 -5.04 29.70
C ALA A 24 13.38 -3.94 30.75
N ALA A 25 14.28 -2.96 30.59
CA ALA A 25 14.42 -1.80 31.44
C ALA A 25 13.57 -0.59 31.00
N GLY A 26 12.84 -0.73 29.89
CA GLY A 26 12.04 0.34 29.29
C GLY A 26 12.87 1.33 28.47
N THR A 27 14.12 1.00 28.14
CA THR A 27 14.99 1.84 27.31
C THR A 27 14.61 1.67 25.83
N GLY A 28 14.52 2.78 25.08
CA GLY A 28 14.28 2.74 23.64
C GLY A 28 15.46 2.12 22.89
N VAL A 29 15.17 1.14 22.04
CA VAL A 29 16.17 0.41 21.23
C VAL A 29 15.70 0.27 19.79
N VAL A 30 16.63 0.01 18.87
CA VAL A 30 16.28 -0.48 17.52
C VAL A 30 15.88 -1.94 17.68
N ALA A 31 14.61 -2.23 17.42
CA ALA A 31 14.05 -3.58 17.53
C ALA A 31 14.37 -4.44 16.31
N SER A 32 14.26 -3.86 15.10
CA SER A 32 14.67 -4.48 13.83
C SER A 32 15.15 -3.44 12.82
N ASP A 33 15.99 -3.89 11.88
CA ASP A 33 16.51 -3.13 10.74
C ASP A 33 16.60 -4.12 9.58
N GLU A 34 15.58 -4.13 8.70
CA GLU A 34 15.39 -5.17 7.71
C GLU A 34 15.11 -4.56 6.34
N THR A 35 15.48 -5.27 5.27
CA THR A 35 15.09 -4.93 3.91
C THR A 35 13.98 -5.88 3.48
N ILE A 36 12.82 -5.31 3.17
CA ILE A 36 11.62 -6.03 2.76
C ILE A 36 11.55 -6.08 1.23
N GLY A 37 11.62 -7.28 0.68
CA GLY A 37 11.42 -7.50 -0.76
C GLY A 37 9.96 -7.39 -1.17
N PRO A 38 9.71 -7.27 -2.49
CA PRO A 38 8.36 -7.18 -3.02
C PRO A 38 7.60 -8.49 -2.82
N LYS A 39 6.30 -8.39 -2.63
CA LYS A 39 5.38 -9.52 -2.75
C LYS A 39 4.76 -9.47 -4.13
N SER A 40 5.24 -10.32 -5.03
CA SER A 40 4.68 -10.49 -6.35
C SER A 40 3.40 -11.35 -6.26
N GLY A 41 2.36 -10.91 -6.95
CA GLY A 41 1.11 -11.64 -7.12
C GLY A 41 0.69 -11.62 -8.59
N PRO A 42 -0.45 -12.20 -8.94
CA PRO A 42 -1.06 -11.99 -10.23
C PRO A 42 -1.16 -10.47 -10.50
N GLY A 43 -0.72 -9.98 -11.65
CA GLY A 43 -0.68 -8.54 -11.97
C GLY A 43 0.63 -7.83 -11.59
N ALA A 44 1.68 -8.56 -11.27
CA ALA A 44 3.01 -8.01 -10.97
C ALA A 44 3.59 -7.09 -12.07
N ASP A 45 3.01 -7.13 -13.27
CA ASP A 45 3.38 -6.25 -14.38
C ASP A 45 2.69 -4.87 -14.29
N THR A 46 1.59 -4.75 -13.54
CA THR A 46 0.82 -3.50 -13.42
C THR A 46 1.03 -2.82 -12.08
N TRP A 47 1.29 -3.60 -11.04
CA TRP A 47 1.58 -3.08 -9.70
C TRP A 47 2.41 -4.07 -8.89
N GLN A 48 3.10 -3.56 -7.86
CA GLN A 48 3.88 -4.33 -6.91
C GLN A 48 3.71 -3.77 -5.50
N ALA A 49 3.61 -4.63 -4.48
CA ALA A 49 3.45 -4.20 -3.10
C ALA A 49 4.60 -4.70 -2.22
N TYR A 50 5.12 -3.81 -1.38
CA TYR A 50 6.05 -4.12 -0.30
C TYR A 50 5.30 -4.01 1.02
N ARG A 51 5.18 -5.13 1.73
CA ARG A 51 4.47 -5.24 3.00
C ARG A 51 5.43 -4.89 4.13
N LEU A 52 5.49 -3.61 4.49
CA LEU A 52 6.54 -3.07 5.35
C LEU A 52 6.30 -3.38 6.82
N TRP A 53 5.06 -3.20 7.30
CA TRP A 53 4.69 -3.44 8.69
C TRP A 53 3.20 -3.73 8.82
N GLY A 54 2.83 -4.62 9.76
CA GLY A 54 1.44 -4.95 10.02
C GLY A 54 1.14 -5.12 11.50
N LEU A 55 -0.03 -4.65 11.92
CA LEU A 55 -0.58 -4.79 13.27
C LEU A 55 -2.00 -5.34 13.16
N HIS A 56 -2.34 -6.37 13.94
CA HIS A 56 -3.72 -6.85 14.06
C HIS A 56 -4.54 -6.02 15.05
N GLU A 57 -3.88 -5.40 16.00
CA GLU A 57 -4.43 -4.49 17.01
C GLU A 57 -3.35 -3.49 17.41
N LEU A 58 -3.75 -2.36 17.94
CA LEU A 58 -2.79 -1.38 18.45
C LEU A 58 -2.07 -1.94 19.67
N PRO A 59 -0.75 -1.85 19.73
CA PRO A 59 0.02 -2.35 20.86
C PRO A 59 -0.22 -1.50 22.11
N ILE A 60 -0.10 -2.12 23.28
CA ILE A 60 0.03 -1.39 24.54
C ILE A 60 1.51 -1.06 24.73
N LEU A 61 1.81 0.24 24.81
CA LEU A 61 3.19 0.70 24.99
C LEU A 61 3.54 0.85 26.48
N PRO A 62 4.81 0.62 26.87
CA PRO A 62 5.95 0.24 26.01
C PRO A 62 5.90 -1.23 25.56
N ASP A 63 6.35 -1.52 24.34
CA ASP A 63 6.49 -2.87 23.80
C ASP A 63 7.86 -3.08 23.13
N ASN A 64 8.17 -4.32 22.72
CA ASN A 64 9.48 -4.67 22.17
C ASN A 64 9.64 -4.30 20.68
N GLY A 65 8.59 -3.78 20.00
CA GLY A 65 8.64 -3.34 18.61
C GLY A 65 8.85 -4.45 17.57
N ARG A 66 8.61 -5.72 17.91
CA ARG A 66 8.86 -6.89 17.04
C ARG A 66 7.59 -7.62 16.60
N ASN A 67 6.42 -7.05 16.88
CA ASN A 67 5.12 -7.71 16.70
C ASN A 67 4.49 -7.47 15.32
N SER A 68 5.31 -7.37 14.25
CA SER A 68 4.75 -7.20 12.91
C SER A 68 4.00 -8.45 12.46
N ARG A 69 2.72 -8.29 12.07
CA ARG A 69 1.86 -9.34 11.54
C ARG A 69 1.13 -8.82 10.31
N PHE A 70 1.40 -9.42 9.17
CA PHE A 70 0.88 -9.00 7.88
C PHE A 70 -0.07 -10.04 7.23
N HIS A 71 -0.74 -10.82 8.01
CA HIS A 71 -1.76 -11.76 7.53
C HIS A 71 -3.04 -11.60 8.36
N PRO A 72 -4.20 -11.38 7.77
CA PRO A 72 -4.54 -11.39 6.34
C PRO A 72 -3.97 -10.20 5.55
N ALA A 73 -4.20 -10.16 4.22
CA ALA A 73 -3.66 -9.11 3.34
C ALA A 73 -4.21 -7.72 3.65
N THR A 74 -5.44 -7.62 4.16
CA THR A 74 -6.03 -6.40 4.75
C THR A 74 -6.04 -6.52 6.27
N PRO A 75 -5.79 -5.44 7.01
CA PRO A 75 -5.80 -5.50 8.46
C PRO A 75 -7.21 -5.77 9.01
N PRO A 76 -7.34 -6.49 10.13
CA PRO A 76 -8.61 -6.61 10.82
C PRO A 76 -9.07 -5.25 11.36
N VAL A 77 -10.33 -5.16 11.79
CA VAL A 77 -10.87 -3.94 12.45
C VAL A 77 -9.97 -3.53 13.61
N GLY A 78 -9.51 -2.27 13.60
CA GLY A 78 -8.58 -1.72 14.59
C GLY A 78 -7.11 -2.07 14.33
N GLY A 79 -6.81 -2.89 13.33
CA GLY A 79 -5.46 -3.16 12.88
C GLY A 79 -4.97 -2.14 11.86
N ALA A 80 -3.68 -2.23 11.52
CA ALA A 80 -3.06 -1.34 10.53
C ALA A 80 -2.00 -2.07 9.71
N HIS A 81 -1.85 -1.69 8.43
CA HIS A 81 -0.74 -2.11 7.58
C HIS A 81 -0.03 -0.90 7.01
N LEU A 82 1.30 -0.94 6.93
CA LEU A 82 2.12 -0.02 6.19
C LEU A 82 2.64 -0.73 4.94
N VAL A 83 2.35 -0.15 3.78
CA VAL A 83 2.67 -0.70 2.46
C VAL A 83 3.36 0.35 1.61
N GLU A 84 4.36 -0.03 0.83
CA GLU A 84 4.73 0.72 -0.37
C GLU A 84 4.09 0.03 -1.58
N LEU A 85 3.30 0.79 -2.35
CA LEU A 85 2.68 0.35 -3.58
C LEU A 85 3.40 1.03 -4.77
N VAL A 86 3.82 0.22 -5.73
CA VAL A 86 4.35 0.69 -7.01
C VAL A 86 3.32 0.42 -8.10
N VAL A 87 2.90 1.47 -8.81
CA VAL A 87 1.97 1.38 -9.94
C VAL A 87 2.77 1.63 -11.22
N TYR A 88 2.89 0.59 -12.05
CA TYR A 88 3.64 0.65 -13.30
C TYR A 88 2.86 1.36 -14.41
N PRO A 89 3.54 2.00 -15.40
CA PRO A 89 2.90 2.59 -16.57
C PRO A 89 2.04 1.59 -17.33
N GLU A 90 0.86 2.04 -17.81
CA GLU A 90 0.05 1.23 -18.72
C GLU A 90 0.65 1.10 -20.13
N SER A 91 1.49 2.08 -20.53
CA SER A 91 2.24 2.07 -21.79
C SER A 91 3.29 0.96 -21.80
N GLY A 92 3.04 -0.12 -22.52
CA GLY A 92 3.94 -1.28 -22.61
C GLY A 92 3.24 -2.62 -22.40
N HIS A 93 2.01 -2.62 -21.96
CA HIS A 93 1.19 -3.83 -21.81
C HIS A 93 0.26 -3.97 -23.02
N THR A 94 0.58 -4.91 -23.92
CA THR A 94 -0.20 -5.16 -25.17
C THR A 94 -1.53 -5.88 -24.94
N GLU A 95 -1.76 -6.38 -23.73
CA GLU A 95 -3.03 -6.99 -23.32
C GLU A 95 -3.50 -6.35 -22.02
N ARG A 96 -4.75 -5.85 -22.00
CA ARG A 96 -5.46 -5.46 -20.78
C ARG A 96 -5.59 -6.71 -19.88
N ARG A 97 -4.62 -6.92 -19.00
CA ARG A 97 -4.69 -8.00 -18.04
C ARG A 97 -5.72 -7.66 -16.98
N GLU A 98 -6.54 -8.66 -16.64
CA GLU A 98 -7.38 -8.60 -15.43
C GLU A 98 -6.50 -8.19 -14.25
N SER A 99 -6.99 -7.26 -13.45
CA SER A 99 -6.24 -6.76 -12.29
C SER A 99 -5.82 -7.94 -11.42
N GLY A 100 -4.53 -8.09 -11.21
CA GLY A 100 -3.97 -9.19 -10.43
C GLY A 100 -4.23 -9.09 -8.92
N LEU A 101 -5.30 -8.40 -8.52
CA LEU A 101 -5.77 -8.30 -7.13
C LEU A 101 -6.50 -9.55 -6.66
N SER A 102 -6.92 -10.45 -7.60
CA SER A 102 -7.52 -11.73 -7.25
C SER A 102 -6.52 -12.59 -6.47
N GLY A 103 -6.85 -12.92 -5.22
CA GLY A 103 -5.99 -13.69 -4.32
C GLY A 103 -5.34 -12.87 -3.19
N TYR A 104 -5.47 -11.55 -3.20
CA TYR A 104 -5.22 -10.74 -2.02
C TYR A 104 -6.48 -10.72 -1.16
N GLY A 105 -6.50 -11.54 -0.11
CA GLY A 105 -7.64 -11.64 0.80
C GLY A 105 -8.04 -10.29 1.39
N GLY A 106 -9.33 -9.96 1.34
CA GLY A 106 -9.89 -8.71 1.84
C GLY A 106 -9.90 -7.55 0.85
N ILE A 107 -9.44 -7.76 -0.40
CA ILE A 107 -9.63 -6.84 -1.52
C ILE A 107 -10.81 -7.37 -2.34
N GLU A 108 -11.91 -6.63 -2.36
CA GLU A 108 -13.11 -7.00 -3.10
C GLU A 108 -13.08 -6.37 -4.48
N GLN A 109 -12.93 -7.20 -5.51
CA GLN A 109 -12.99 -6.73 -6.90
C GLN A 109 -14.43 -6.50 -7.32
N VAL A 110 -14.64 -5.41 -8.05
CA VAL A 110 -15.96 -5.01 -8.54
C VAL A 110 -15.88 -4.58 -10.00
N PRO A 111 -16.99 -4.70 -10.77
CA PRO A 111 -17.10 -4.06 -12.08
C PRO A 111 -16.96 -2.54 -11.97
N GLY A 112 -16.40 -1.90 -13.00
CA GLY A 112 -16.27 -0.45 -13.03
C GLY A 112 -15.76 0.10 -14.35
N PRO A 113 -15.54 1.43 -14.44
CA PRO A 113 -15.17 2.12 -15.67
C PRO A 113 -13.79 1.73 -16.21
N VAL A 114 -12.91 1.25 -15.33
CA VAL A 114 -11.56 0.80 -15.68
C VAL A 114 -11.23 -0.54 -15.01
N PRO A 115 -10.29 -1.32 -15.58
CA PRO A 115 -9.82 -2.54 -14.94
C PRO A 115 -9.22 -2.25 -13.55
N GLY A 116 -9.31 -3.23 -12.65
CA GLY A 116 -8.72 -3.10 -11.33
C GLY A 116 -9.58 -2.37 -10.29
N MET A 117 -10.84 -2.09 -10.62
CA MET A 117 -11.78 -1.54 -9.64
C MET A 117 -11.93 -2.50 -8.46
N HIS A 118 -11.77 -1.97 -7.27
CA HIS A 118 -11.87 -2.72 -6.02
C HIS A 118 -12.20 -1.80 -4.86
N TYR A 119 -12.52 -2.39 -3.72
CA TYR A 119 -12.57 -1.71 -2.44
C TYR A 119 -12.02 -2.59 -1.33
N THR A 120 -11.73 -1.98 -0.21
CA THR A 120 -11.29 -2.64 1.02
C THR A 120 -12.09 -2.11 2.22
N ALA A 121 -12.25 -2.95 3.23
CA ALA A 121 -12.84 -2.53 4.50
C ALA A 121 -11.79 -1.76 5.32
N SER A 122 -11.39 -0.60 4.82
CA SER A 122 -10.34 0.22 5.42
C SER A 122 -10.50 1.71 5.14
N VAL A 123 -9.81 2.50 5.94
CA VAL A 123 -9.46 3.89 5.60
C VAL A 123 -7.96 3.91 5.31
N ASP A 124 -7.59 4.38 4.12
CA ASP A 124 -6.20 4.40 3.72
C ASP A 124 -5.67 5.83 3.64
N PHE A 125 -4.52 6.06 4.27
CA PHE A 125 -3.77 7.30 4.13
C PHE A 125 -2.66 7.06 3.12
N VAL A 126 -2.72 7.77 2.00
CA VAL A 126 -1.82 7.61 0.87
C VAL A 126 -0.98 8.86 0.69
N VAL A 127 0.32 8.67 0.45
CA VAL A 127 1.24 9.75 0.04
C VAL A 127 1.95 9.31 -1.23
N VAL A 128 1.93 10.16 -2.25
CA VAL A 128 2.73 9.93 -3.46
C VAL A 128 4.18 10.27 -3.17
N LEU A 129 5.06 9.27 -3.20
CA LEU A 129 6.50 9.41 -2.96
C LEU A 129 7.24 9.80 -4.25
N GLU A 130 6.87 9.18 -5.37
CA GLU A 130 7.50 9.39 -6.68
C GLU A 130 6.48 9.21 -7.80
N GLY A 131 6.70 9.90 -8.93
CA GLY A 131 5.84 9.81 -10.12
C GLY A 131 4.50 10.52 -9.97
N GLU A 132 3.59 10.13 -10.85
CA GLU A 132 2.20 10.60 -10.90
C GLU A 132 1.27 9.41 -11.11
N VAL A 133 0.09 9.42 -10.53
CA VAL A 133 -0.92 8.37 -10.64
C VAL A 133 -2.31 8.97 -10.65
N ALA A 134 -3.24 8.37 -11.37
CA ALA A 134 -4.65 8.71 -11.33
C ALA A 134 -5.41 7.73 -10.41
N LEU A 135 -6.18 8.28 -9.48
CA LEU A 135 -7.25 7.57 -8.79
C LEU A 135 -8.52 7.69 -9.61
N VAL A 136 -9.13 6.57 -9.97
CA VAL A 136 -10.40 6.53 -10.71
C VAL A 136 -11.47 5.96 -9.78
N LEU A 137 -12.57 6.69 -9.58
CA LEU A 137 -13.72 6.24 -8.79
C LEU A 137 -14.76 5.54 -9.69
N ASP A 138 -15.64 4.76 -9.09
CA ASP A 138 -16.67 3.98 -9.80
C ASP A 138 -17.70 4.84 -10.55
N GLY A 139 -17.93 6.08 -10.13
CA GLY A 139 -18.70 7.09 -10.86
C GLY A 139 -18.00 7.67 -12.10
N GLY A 140 -16.76 7.27 -12.37
CA GLY A 140 -15.94 7.79 -13.46
C GLY A 140 -15.19 9.08 -13.13
N GLU A 141 -15.28 9.59 -11.92
CA GLU A 141 -14.48 10.72 -11.46
C GLU A 141 -13.01 10.29 -11.35
N GLU A 142 -12.11 11.16 -11.81
CA GLU A 142 -10.68 10.91 -11.83
C GLU A 142 -9.93 12.04 -11.12
N VAL A 143 -9.01 11.67 -10.25
CA VAL A 143 -8.13 12.62 -9.55
C VAL A 143 -6.68 12.24 -9.84
N ARG A 144 -5.91 13.18 -10.41
CA ARG A 144 -4.47 13.03 -10.63
C ARG A 144 -3.70 13.47 -9.40
N LEU A 145 -2.84 12.58 -8.92
CA LEU A 145 -1.99 12.76 -7.76
C LEU A 145 -0.53 12.69 -8.19
N ARG A 146 0.26 13.62 -7.70
CA ARG A 146 1.70 13.73 -7.98
C ARG A 146 2.50 13.71 -6.69
N ARG A 147 3.81 13.58 -6.82
CA ARG A 147 4.72 13.57 -5.67
C ARG A 147 4.41 14.67 -4.65
N GLY A 148 4.22 14.27 -3.40
CA GLY A 148 3.89 15.12 -2.26
C GLY A 148 2.40 15.32 -2.02
N ASP A 149 1.51 14.84 -2.91
CA ASP A 149 0.08 14.87 -2.68
C ASP A 149 -0.33 13.78 -1.69
N PHE A 150 -1.37 14.08 -0.93
CA PHE A 150 -1.98 13.19 0.05
C PHE A 150 -3.40 12.85 -0.37
N LEU A 151 -3.80 11.61 -0.14
CA LEU A 151 -5.16 11.13 -0.33
C LEU A 151 -5.63 10.43 0.94
N VAL A 152 -6.89 10.63 1.30
CA VAL A 152 -7.61 9.79 2.27
C VAL A 152 -8.65 9.00 1.49
N GLN A 153 -8.44 7.70 1.40
CA GLN A 153 -9.34 6.76 0.72
C GLN A 153 -10.23 6.09 1.76
N ASN A 154 -11.54 6.31 1.66
CA ASN A 154 -12.54 5.89 2.64
C ASN A 154 -13.31 4.63 2.20
N GLY A 155 -12.61 3.56 1.82
CA GLY A 155 -13.24 2.31 1.39
C GLY A 155 -14.13 2.45 0.15
N THR A 156 -13.95 3.48 -0.66
CA THR A 156 -14.71 3.68 -1.91
C THR A 156 -14.26 2.69 -2.98
N ARG A 157 -15.14 2.39 -3.94
CA ARG A 157 -14.75 1.62 -5.13
C ARG A 157 -13.83 2.47 -5.99
N HIS A 158 -12.61 1.99 -6.24
CA HIS A 158 -11.57 2.74 -6.95
C HIS A 158 -10.62 1.83 -7.72
N ALA A 159 -9.86 2.44 -8.62
CA ALA A 159 -8.71 1.84 -9.28
C ALA A 159 -7.57 2.85 -9.39
N TRP A 160 -6.36 2.33 -9.48
CA TRP A 160 -5.17 3.12 -9.76
C TRP A 160 -4.80 2.98 -11.24
N ARG A 161 -4.44 4.09 -11.87
CA ARG A 161 -3.97 4.13 -13.26
C ARG A 161 -2.73 5.01 -13.38
N ASN A 162 -1.72 4.52 -14.06
CA ASN A 162 -0.51 5.29 -14.36
C ASN A 162 -0.40 5.48 -15.88
N ASP A 163 -0.78 6.68 -16.35
CA ASP A 163 -0.71 7.09 -17.75
C ASP A 163 0.67 7.65 -18.13
N GLY A 164 1.62 7.68 -17.19
CA GLY A 164 2.96 8.21 -17.38
C GLY A 164 3.93 7.20 -17.98
N ASP A 165 5.21 7.58 -18.03
CA ASP A 165 6.29 6.78 -18.59
C ASP A 165 7.17 6.12 -17.51
N VAL A 166 6.97 6.48 -16.24
CA VAL A 166 7.74 5.99 -15.10
C VAL A 166 6.82 5.44 -14.01
N PRO A 167 7.26 4.45 -13.24
CA PRO A 167 6.48 3.94 -12.12
C PRO A 167 6.14 5.04 -11.10
N ALA A 168 4.91 5.01 -10.58
CA ALA A 168 4.51 5.81 -9.43
C ALA A 168 4.68 4.99 -8.15
N LYS A 169 5.19 5.61 -7.08
CA LYS A 169 5.38 4.97 -5.76
C LYS A 169 4.54 5.68 -4.73
N LEU A 170 3.79 4.91 -3.98
CA LEU A 170 2.86 5.38 -2.96
C LEU A 170 3.22 4.75 -1.60
N ALA A 171 3.33 5.56 -0.56
CA ALA A 171 3.27 5.04 0.81
C ALA A 171 1.80 4.99 1.22
N VAL A 172 1.35 3.83 1.69
CA VAL A 172 -0.04 3.59 2.07
C VAL A 172 -0.09 3.05 3.49
N MET A 173 -0.81 3.76 4.37
CA MET A 173 -1.19 3.24 5.68
C MET A 173 -2.66 2.82 5.61
N VAL A 174 -2.91 1.53 5.71
CA VAL A 174 -4.23 0.89 5.66
C VAL A 174 -4.72 0.67 7.07
N LEU A 175 -5.82 1.30 7.47
CA LEU A 175 -6.47 1.10 8.77
C LEU A 175 -7.74 0.27 8.60
N GLY A 176 -7.76 -0.93 9.17
CA GLY A 176 -8.90 -1.83 9.11
C GLY A 176 -10.12 -1.27 9.84
N THR A 177 -11.28 -1.30 9.18
CA THR A 177 -12.55 -0.86 9.72
C THR A 177 -13.68 -1.79 9.27
N GLU A 178 -14.88 -1.59 9.81
CA GLU A 178 -16.07 -2.24 9.28
C GLU A 178 -16.50 -1.59 7.95
N HIS A 179 -16.96 -2.40 7.01
CA HIS A 179 -17.62 -1.96 5.79
C HIS A 179 -19.02 -2.56 5.71
N ARG A 180 -20.04 -1.72 5.58
CA ARG A 180 -21.45 -2.17 5.60
C ARG A 180 -22.00 -2.52 4.21
N GLY A 181 -21.13 -2.59 3.19
CA GLY A 181 -21.53 -2.69 1.77
C GLY A 181 -21.96 -1.34 1.21
N PHE A 182 -22.41 -1.35 -0.04
CA PHE A 182 -22.91 -0.16 -0.73
C PHE A 182 -24.43 -0.23 -0.86
N PRO A 183 -25.15 0.91 -0.80
CA PRO A 183 -26.59 0.92 -1.03
C PRO A 183 -26.91 0.36 -2.42
N GLY A 184 -27.71 -0.70 -2.48
CA GLY A 184 -28.17 -1.31 -3.74
C GLY A 184 -27.37 -2.52 -4.23
N ASP A 185 -26.38 -2.99 -3.45
CA ASP A 185 -25.69 -4.28 -3.71
C ASP A 185 -26.53 -5.46 -3.26
#